data_b09834086ab59a1327c4a744dea4edcf
#
_entry.id   b09834086ab59a1327c4a744dea4edcf
#
_cell.length_a   1.000
_cell.length_b   1.000
_cell.length_c   1.000
_cell.angle_alpha   90.00
_cell.angle_beta   90.00
_cell.angle_gamma   90.00
#
_symmetry.space_group_name_H-M   'P 1'
#
loop_
_entity.id
_entity.type
_entity.pdbx_description
1 polymer ?
#
loop_
_entity_poly.entity_id
_entity_poly.type
_entity_poly.pdbx_seq_one_letter_code
_entity_poly.pdbx_strand_id
1 'polypeptide(L)'
;KVSEEDSSVVFGNKEAHLHITVLSNPHCNPCARLHKRVEDMLKWYGDDLCVQYIFTAFSEKAEDSCRYLISCYDKDNPEATLKIYGEWYAGGKNRYESIVKEHADSIHTDEVEQEVQKHFRWCKGHGFTATPTVLVNGYLLPREYDIEDLVMLTNCQIEYPRKNIVHDISGRSTTPLGAESLSAEESV
;
A
#
# COMPACT_ATOMS: atom_id res chain seq x y z
N LYS A 1 3.98 5.08 -8.68
CA LYS A 1 3.06 3.92 -8.84
C LYS A 1 3.77 2.73 -8.26
N VAL A 2 3.13 2.01 -7.37
CA VAL A 2 3.54 0.64 -7.05
C VAL A 2 3.11 -0.19 -8.24
N SER A 3 4.00 -1.00 -8.78
CA SER A 3 3.70 -1.79 -9.98
C SER A 3 3.02 -3.11 -9.61
N GLU A 4 2.39 -3.78 -10.56
CA GLU A 4 1.92 -5.16 -10.38
C GLU A 4 3.09 -6.15 -10.15
N GLU A 5 4.33 -5.73 -10.46
CA GLU A 5 5.54 -6.46 -10.12
C GLU A 5 5.80 -6.49 -8.62
N ASP A 6 5.27 -5.51 -7.87
CA ASP A 6 5.41 -5.41 -6.42
C ASP A 6 4.26 -6.08 -5.66
N SER A 7 3.04 -6.04 -6.20
CA SER A 7 1.86 -6.74 -5.69
C SER A 7 0.76 -6.84 -6.75
N SER A 8 0.19 -8.02 -6.89
CA SER A 8 -1.00 -8.25 -7.72
C SER A 8 -2.32 -7.98 -6.99
N VAL A 9 -2.29 -7.74 -5.68
CA VAL A 9 -3.50 -7.53 -4.85
C VAL A 9 -4.00 -6.10 -5.01
N VAL A 10 -4.88 -5.91 -6.00
CA VAL A 10 -5.37 -4.59 -6.44
C VAL A 10 -6.89 -4.56 -6.49
N PHE A 11 -7.48 -3.48 -5.97
CA PHE A 11 -8.91 -3.22 -5.94
C PHE A 11 -9.24 -1.87 -6.56
N GLY A 12 -10.45 -1.74 -7.11
CA GLY A 12 -10.90 -0.52 -7.78
C GLY A 12 -10.36 -0.37 -9.19
N ASN A 13 -10.35 0.84 -9.70
CA ASN A 13 -9.97 1.13 -11.08
C ASN A 13 -8.46 1.31 -11.22
N LYS A 14 -7.78 0.40 -11.91
CA LYS A 14 -6.32 0.47 -12.16
C LYS A 14 -5.89 1.70 -12.96
N GLU A 15 -6.79 2.29 -13.73
CA GLU A 15 -6.52 3.49 -14.55
C GLU A 15 -6.85 4.79 -13.80
N ALA A 16 -7.32 4.72 -12.56
CA ALA A 16 -7.61 5.89 -11.75
C ALA A 16 -6.34 6.75 -11.52
N HIS A 17 -6.54 8.05 -11.37
CA HIS A 17 -5.44 8.97 -11.04
C HIS A 17 -4.98 8.85 -9.59
N LEU A 18 -5.89 8.44 -8.70
CA LEU A 18 -5.62 8.25 -7.27
C LEU A 18 -5.24 6.79 -7.02
N HIS A 19 -3.96 6.57 -6.71
CA HIS A 19 -3.44 5.27 -6.30
C HIS A 19 -3.09 5.29 -4.81
N ILE A 20 -3.70 4.38 -4.06
CA ILE A 20 -3.45 4.21 -2.63
C ILE A 20 -2.75 2.87 -2.43
N THR A 21 -1.55 2.89 -1.84
CA THR A 21 -0.88 1.65 -1.41
C THR A 21 -1.01 1.50 0.09
N VAL A 22 -1.52 0.35 0.51
CA VAL A 22 -1.71 0.01 1.92
C VAL A 22 -0.75 -1.09 2.32
N LEU A 23 0.27 -0.73 3.11
CA LEU A 23 1.11 -1.73 3.79
C LEU A 23 0.39 -2.20 5.04
N SER A 24 0.07 -3.48 5.09
CA SER A 24 -0.79 -4.07 6.13
C SER A 24 -0.20 -5.33 6.73
N ASN A 25 -0.40 -5.51 8.05
CA ASN A 25 -0.10 -6.75 8.73
C ASN A 25 -1.42 -7.44 9.12
N PRO A 26 -1.60 -8.73 8.81
CA PRO A 26 -2.84 -9.47 9.08
C PRO A 26 -3.28 -9.49 10.55
N HIS A 27 -2.35 -9.35 11.49
CA HIS A 27 -2.62 -9.38 12.94
C HIS A 27 -2.67 -7.99 13.60
N CYS A 28 -2.47 -6.92 12.84
CA CYS A 28 -2.43 -5.55 13.35
C CYS A 28 -3.85 -4.99 13.53
N ASN A 29 -4.22 -4.53 14.73
CA ASN A 29 -5.53 -3.93 14.97
C ASN A 29 -5.73 -2.57 14.28
N PRO A 30 -4.76 -1.66 14.24
CA PRO A 30 -4.86 -0.47 13.38
C PRO A 30 -5.08 -0.81 11.90
N CYS A 31 -4.47 -1.88 11.38
CA CYS A 31 -4.68 -2.34 9.99
C CYS A 31 -6.12 -2.80 9.78
N ALA A 32 -6.72 -3.48 10.76
CA ALA A 32 -8.12 -3.89 10.69
C ALA A 32 -9.07 -2.67 10.58
N ARG A 33 -8.80 -1.62 11.36
CA ARG A 33 -9.59 -0.37 11.27
C ARG A 33 -9.42 0.34 9.93
N LEU A 34 -8.19 0.39 9.43
CA LEU A 34 -7.91 0.97 8.12
C LEU A 34 -8.58 0.17 7.00
N HIS A 35 -8.53 -1.16 7.06
CA HIS A 35 -9.17 -2.00 6.06
C HIS A 35 -10.67 -1.69 5.94
N LYS A 36 -11.39 -1.54 7.06
CA LYS A 36 -12.81 -1.18 7.04
C LYS A 36 -13.06 0.15 6.33
N ARG A 37 -12.21 1.14 6.56
CA ARG A 37 -12.29 2.47 5.91
C ARG A 37 -12.01 2.36 4.41
N VAL A 38 -11.03 1.53 4.01
CA VAL A 38 -10.72 1.25 2.60
C VAL A 38 -11.90 0.55 1.91
N GLU A 39 -12.53 -0.44 2.55
CA GLU A 39 -13.75 -1.08 2.05
C GLU A 39 -14.84 -0.05 1.74
N ASP A 40 -15.10 0.84 2.71
CA ASP A 40 -16.13 1.88 2.57
C ASP A 40 -15.77 2.86 1.43
N MET A 41 -14.50 3.23 1.26
CA MET A 41 -14.04 4.06 0.14
C MET A 41 -14.21 3.37 -1.21
N LEU A 42 -13.79 2.10 -1.32
CA LEU A 42 -13.94 1.33 -2.55
C LEU A 42 -15.40 1.15 -2.97
N LYS A 43 -16.30 1.00 -2.01
CA LYS A 43 -17.73 0.89 -2.25
C LYS A 43 -18.32 2.14 -2.92
N TRP A 44 -17.84 3.33 -2.55
CA TRP A 44 -18.41 4.60 -3.02
C TRP A 44 -17.60 5.25 -4.16
N TYR A 45 -16.31 4.97 -4.24
CA TYR A 45 -15.37 5.64 -5.14
C TYR A 45 -14.49 4.66 -5.93
N GLY A 46 -14.86 3.39 -6.01
CA GLY A 46 -14.04 2.36 -6.65
C GLY A 46 -13.69 2.62 -8.12
N ASP A 47 -14.51 3.41 -8.82
CA ASP A 47 -14.24 3.82 -10.20
C ASP A 47 -13.17 4.93 -10.28
N ASP A 48 -12.99 5.72 -9.22
CA ASP A 48 -12.14 6.90 -9.19
C ASP A 48 -10.80 6.67 -8.46
N LEU A 49 -10.63 5.51 -7.83
CA LEU A 49 -9.42 5.18 -7.09
C LEU A 49 -8.97 3.73 -7.32
N CYS A 50 -7.67 3.53 -7.15
CA CYS A 50 -7.02 2.23 -7.15
C CYS A 50 -6.40 1.98 -5.77
N VAL A 51 -6.69 0.86 -5.15
CA VAL A 51 -6.06 0.45 -3.88
C VAL A 51 -5.24 -0.80 -4.10
N GLN A 52 -3.97 -0.75 -3.74
CA GLN A 52 -3.06 -1.88 -3.78
C GLN A 52 -2.61 -2.25 -2.37
N TYR A 53 -2.77 -3.52 -2.00
CA TYR A 53 -2.29 -4.05 -0.74
C TYR A 53 -0.89 -4.64 -0.87
N ILE A 54 -0.06 -4.31 0.12
CA ILE A 54 1.21 -4.99 0.39
C ILE A 54 1.08 -5.60 1.78
N PHE A 55 1.13 -6.92 1.88
CA PHE A 55 1.12 -7.59 3.18
C PHE A 55 2.54 -7.77 3.71
N THR A 56 2.70 -7.58 5.02
CA THR A 56 3.98 -7.79 5.70
C THR A 56 3.77 -8.52 7.02
N ALA A 57 4.79 -9.24 7.44
CA ALA A 57 4.78 -10.03 8.66
C ALA A 57 5.95 -9.65 9.57
N PHE A 58 5.70 -9.69 10.88
CA PHE A 58 6.72 -9.53 11.92
C PHE A 58 6.88 -10.79 12.78
N SER A 59 6.26 -11.90 12.35
CA SER A 59 6.35 -13.22 13.00
C SER A 59 5.93 -14.29 12.00
N GLU A 60 6.38 -15.54 12.22
CA GLU A 60 6.00 -16.70 11.41
C GLU A 60 4.48 -16.87 11.29
N LYS A 61 3.76 -16.73 12.41
CA LYS A 61 2.29 -16.69 12.42
C LYS A 61 1.70 -15.68 11.44
N ALA A 62 2.29 -14.49 11.34
CA ALA A 62 1.83 -13.45 10.44
C ALA A 62 2.19 -13.77 8.98
N GLU A 63 3.27 -14.54 8.72
CA GLU A 63 3.63 -14.96 7.38
C GLU A 63 2.59 -15.90 6.77
N ASP A 64 2.16 -16.92 7.52
CA ASP A 64 1.10 -17.84 7.07
C ASP A 64 -0.23 -17.12 6.86
N SER A 65 -0.49 -16.11 7.68
CA SER A 65 -1.66 -15.26 7.50
C SER A 65 -1.56 -14.36 6.25
N CYS A 66 -0.36 -13.89 5.90
CA CYS A 66 -0.12 -13.21 4.62
C CYS A 66 -0.38 -14.17 3.44
N ARG A 67 0.15 -15.40 3.51
CA ARG A 67 -0.10 -16.43 2.50
C ARG A 67 -1.59 -16.69 2.33
N TYR A 68 -2.31 -16.83 3.44
CA TYR A 68 -3.76 -17.05 3.40
C TYR A 68 -4.49 -15.89 2.72
N LEU A 69 -4.27 -14.63 3.10
CA LEU A 69 -4.93 -13.50 2.48
C LEU A 69 -4.56 -13.36 0.99
N ILE A 70 -3.31 -13.60 0.63
CA ILE A 70 -2.86 -13.60 -0.76
C ILE A 70 -3.52 -14.72 -1.56
N SER A 71 -3.62 -15.93 -1.01
CA SER A 71 -4.28 -17.08 -1.68
C SER A 71 -5.78 -16.86 -1.90
N CYS A 72 -6.41 -16.02 -1.08
CA CYS A 72 -7.82 -15.65 -1.23
C CYS A 72 -8.07 -14.56 -2.28
N TYR A 73 -7.01 -13.94 -2.83
CA TYR A 73 -7.19 -12.88 -3.80
C TYR A 73 -7.66 -13.42 -5.14
N ASP A 74 -8.84 -12.98 -5.55
CA ASP A 74 -9.44 -13.26 -6.85
C ASP A 74 -9.62 -11.93 -7.62
N LYS A 75 -8.81 -11.76 -8.67
CA LYS A 75 -8.87 -10.56 -9.52
C LYS A 75 -10.18 -10.44 -10.30
N ASP A 76 -10.84 -11.56 -10.55
CA ASP A 76 -12.09 -11.63 -11.30
C ASP A 76 -13.32 -11.45 -10.39
N ASN A 77 -13.11 -11.56 -9.06
CA ASN A 77 -14.13 -11.30 -8.04
C ASN A 77 -13.58 -10.53 -6.83
N PRO A 78 -13.18 -9.27 -7.02
CA PRO A 78 -12.57 -8.46 -5.96
C PRO A 78 -13.50 -8.21 -4.77
N GLU A 79 -14.81 -8.16 -4.98
CA GLU A 79 -15.78 -7.99 -3.88
C GLU A 79 -15.78 -9.19 -2.93
N ALA A 80 -15.71 -10.41 -3.45
CA ALA A 80 -15.59 -11.61 -2.62
C ALA A 80 -14.28 -11.60 -1.82
N THR A 81 -13.19 -11.17 -2.43
CA THR A 81 -11.90 -11.01 -1.74
C THR A 81 -11.98 -9.98 -0.61
N LEU A 82 -12.56 -8.81 -0.87
CA LEU A 82 -12.73 -7.78 0.17
C LEU A 82 -13.55 -8.28 1.35
N LYS A 83 -14.62 -9.05 1.09
CA LYS A 83 -15.41 -9.68 2.14
C LYS A 83 -14.59 -10.65 2.99
N ILE A 84 -13.77 -11.50 2.38
CA ILE A 84 -12.87 -12.43 3.09
C ILE A 84 -11.88 -11.64 3.97
N TYR A 85 -11.30 -10.55 3.44
CA TYR A 85 -10.38 -9.69 4.20
C TYR A 85 -11.11 -9.02 5.38
N GLY A 86 -12.33 -8.53 5.16
CA GLY A 86 -13.17 -7.98 6.21
C GLY A 86 -13.46 -8.98 7.33
N GLU A 87 -13.84 -10.22 6.98
CA GLU A 87 -14.08 -11.32 7.92
C GLU A 87 -12.80 -11.70 8.69
N TRP A 88 -11.65 -11.71 8.01
CA TRP A 88 -10.35 -11.92 8.66
C TRP A 88 -10.09 -10.87 9.73
N TYR A 89 -10.18 -9.61 9.37
CA TYR A 89 -9.89 -8.51 10.28
C TYR A 89 -10.94 -8.35 11.39
N ALA A 90 -12.20 -8.73 11.15
CA ALA A 90 -13.25 -8.71 12.16
C ALA A 90 -13.06 -9.77 13.27
N GLY A 91 -12.53 -10.94 12.94
CA GLY A 91 -12.37 -12.01 13.91
C GLY A 91 -11.63 -13.25 13.43
N GLY A 92 -11.45 -13.43 12.13
CA GLY A 92 -10.76 -14.59 11.53
C GLY A 92 -9.35 -14.75 12.07
N LYS A 93 -8.62 -13.65 12.23
CA LYS A 93 -7.26 -13.65 12.81
C LYS A 93 -7.14 -14.30 14.20
N ASN A 94 -8.23 -14.34 14.97
CA ASN A 94 -8.26 -15.01 16.27
C ASN A 94 -8.38 -16.54 16.14
N ARG A 95 -8.76 -17.02 14.96
CA ARG A 95 -8.87 -18.44 14.60
C ARG A 95 -7.84 -18.85 13.55
N TYR A 96 -6.73 -18.09 13.42
CA TYR A 96 -5.77 -18.24 12.33
C TYR A 96 -5.27 -19.68 12.21
N GLU A 97 -5.01 -20.39 13.33
CA GLU A 97 -4.49 -21.78 13.31
C GLU A 97 -5.44 -22.76 12.61
N SER A 98 -6.74 -22.62 12.86
CA SER A 98 -7.73 -23.45 12.18
C SER A 98 -7.88 -23.10 10.72
N ILE A 99 -7.87 -21.78 10.38
CA ILE A 99 -7.98 -21.29 9.01
C ILE A 99 -6.75 -21.73 8.19
N VAL A 100 -5.55 -21.50 8.70
CA VAL A 100 -4.30 -21.88 8.03
C VAL A 100 -4.23 -23.39 7.82
N LYS A 101 -4.64 -24.19 8.83
CA LYS A 101 -4.68 -25.65 8.71
C LYS A 101 -5.70 -26.13 7.67
N GLU A 102 -6.87 -25.51 7.62
CA GLU A 102 -7.93 -25.82 6.65
C GLU A 102 -7.51 -25.51 5.22
N HIS A 103 -6.69 -24.48 5.02
CA HIS A 103 -6.25 -23.98 3.72
C HIS A 103 -4.79 -24.35 3.40
N ALA A 104 -4.18 -25.30 4.12
CA ALA A 104 -2.75 -25.62 4.00
C ALA A 104 -2.30 -25.88 2.56
N ASP A 105 -3.10 -26.56 1.76
CA ASP A 105 -2.75 -26.86 0.36
C ASP A 105 -2.79 -25.63 -0.55
N SER A 106 -3.64 -24.67 -0.26
CA SER A 106 -3.79 -23.45 -1.07
C SER A 106 -2.80 -22.33 -0.73
N ILE A 107 -2.34 -22.28 0.52
CA ILE A 107 -1.42 -21.23 0.99
C ILE A 107 0.05 -21.51 0.69
N HIS A 108 0.40 -22.74 0.33
CA HIS A 108 1.78 -23.17 0.05
C HIS A 108 2.01 -23.50 -1.43
N THR A 109 1.25 -22.87 -2.33
CA THR A 109 1.51 -22.98 -3.77
C THR A 109 2.67 -22.08 -4.20
N ASP A 110 3.32 -22.42 -5.31
CA ASP A 110 4.42 -21.62 -5.85
C ASP A 110 3.98 -20.19 -6.19
N GLU A 111 2.75 -20.00 -6.67
CA GLU A 111 2.18 -18.72 -7.02
C GLU A 111 2.01 -17.83 -5.78
N VAL A 112 1.47 -18.40 -4.69
CA VAL A 112 1.31 -17.67 -3.41
C VAL A 112 2.67 -17.28 -2.84
N GLU A 113 3.63 -18.20 -2.84
CA GLU A 113 4.97 -17.91 -2.34
C GLU A 113 5.69 -16.83 -3.16
N GLN A 114 5.57 -16.86 -4.49
CA GLN A 114 6.12 -15.82 -5.35
C GLN A 114 5.52 -14.45 -5.04
N GLU A 115 4.20 -14.38 -4.82
CA GLU A 115 3.52 -13.13 -4.48
C GLU A 115 3.93 -12.63 -3.09
N VAL A 116 4.01 -13.50 -2.09
CA VAL A 116 4.52 -13.16 -0.74
C VAL A 116 5.92 -12.58 -0.82
N GLN A 117 6.80 -13.20 -1.63
CA GLN A 117 8.17 -12.73 -1.81
C GLN A 117 8.26 -11.37 -2.50
N LYS A 118 7.33 -11.03 -3.40
CA LYS A 118 7.24 -9.68 -3.97
C LYS A 118 6.94 -8.66 -2.85
N HIS A 119 5.92 -8.92 -2.05
CA HIS A 119 5.51 -8.06 -0.95
C HIS A 119 6.65 -7.83 0.06
N PHE A 120 7.33 -8.89 0.48
CA PHE A 120 8.42 -8.80 1.45
C PHE A 120 9.65 -8.08 0.89
N ARG A 121 10.00 -8.31 -0.39
CA ARG A 121 11.07 -7.56 -1.06
C ARG A 121 10.75 -6.08 -1.14
N TRP A 122 9.51 -5.74 -1.49
CA TRP A 122 9.06 -4.35 -1.54
C TRP A 122 9.21 -3.67 -0.17
N CYS A 123 8.71 -4.30 0.90
CA CYS A 123 8.84 -3.78 2.27
C CYS A 123 10.29 -3.56 2.66
N LYS A 124 11.14 -4.55 2.41
CA LYS A 124 12.58 -4.49 2.73
C LYS A 124 13.29 -3.39 1.94
N GLY A 125 12.97 -3.25 0.65
CA GLY A 125 13.57 -2.25 -0.23
C GLY A 125 13.21 -0.81 0.17
N HIS A 126 12.03 -0.60 0.74
CA HIS A 126 11.57 0.73 1.18
C HIS A 126 11.85 1.01 2.66
N GLY A 127 12.33 0.04 3.43
CA GLY A 127 12.67 0.21 4.84
C GLY A 127 11.47 0.49 5.75
N PHE A 128 10.24 0.11 5.35
CA PHE A 128 9.06 0.27 6.19
C PHE A 128 9.06 -0.75 7.32
N THR A 129 8.87 -0.27 8.55
CA THR A 129 8.91 -1.07 9.79
C THR A 129 7.62 -1.00 10.60
N ALA A 130 6.63 -0.24 10.13
CA ALA A 130 5.37 -0.03 10.85
C ALA A 130 4.16 -0.30 9.95
N THR A 131 3.08 -0.79 10.55
CA THR A 131 1.79 -1.00 9.89
C THR A 131 0.64 -0.43 10.74
N PRO A 132 -0.41 0.11 10.11
CA PRO A 132 -0.50 0.35 8.68
C PRO A 132 0.41 1.50 8.23
N THR A 133 0.91 1.41 7.00
CA THR A 133 1.53 2.52 6.29
C THR A 133 0.74 2.76 5.01
N VAL A 134 0.41 4.00 4.71
CA VAL A 134 -0.35 4.39 3.53
C VAL A 134 0.49 5.29 2.64
N LEU A 135 0.55 4.95 1.36
CA LEU A 135 1.13 5.83 0.34
C LEU A 135 0.05 6.26 -0.63
N VAL A 136 0.15 7.49 -1.09
CA VAL A 136 -0.73 8.10 -2.10
C VAL A 136 0.11 8.46 -3.31
N ASN A 137 -0.17 7.84 -4.44
CA ASN A 137 0.62 8.00 -5.67
C ASN A 137 2.12 7.78 -5.47
N GLY A 138 2.51 6.92 -4.51
CA GLY A 138 3.89 6.59 -4.16
C GLY A 138 4.51 7.48 -3.07
N TYR A 139 3.76 8.46 -2.52
CA TYR A 139 4.22 9.32 -1.43
C TYR A 139 3.57 8.92 -0.12
N LEU A 140 4.33 8.93 0.96
CA LEU A 140 3.81 8.63 2.30
C LEU A 140 2.70 9.64 2.67
N LEU A 141 1.54 9.12 3.08
CA LEU A 141 0.45 9.95 3.60
C LEU A 141 0.90 10.58 4.93
N PRO A 142 0.94 11.91 5.04
CA PRO A 142 1.28 12.58 6.29
C PRO A 142 0.25 12.26 7.37
N ARG A 143 0.71 12.25 8.65
CA ARG A 143 -0.13 11.86 9.79
C ARG A 143 -1.30 12.79 10.08
N GLU A 144 -1.25 14.00 9.54
CA GLU A 144 -2.27 15.04 9.66
C GLU A 144 -3.50 14.76 8.78
N TYR A 145 -3.40 13.81 7.85
CA TYR A 145 -4.47 13.43 6.93
C TYR A 145 -5.01 12.05 7.24
N ASP A 146 -6.32 11.94 7.18
CA ASP A 146 -7.01 10.67 7.15
C ASP A 146 -7.17 10.14 5.72
N ILE A 147 -7.38 8.83 5.57
CA ILE A 147 -7.53 8.23 4.25
C ILE A 147 -8.76 8.76 3.51
N GLU A 148 -9.80 9.15 4.23
CA GLU A 148 -11.04 9.73 3.68
C GLU A 148 -10.81 11.13 3.08
N ASP A 149 -9.81 11.87 3.56
CA ASP A 149 -9.47 13.17 2.98
C ASP A 149 -9.04 13.03 1.50
N LEU A 150 -8.55 11.84 1.12
CA LEU A 150 -8.13 11.53 -0.23
C LEU A 150 -9.29 11.50 -1.23
N VAL A 151 -10.52 11.34 -0.78
CA VAL A 151 -11.72 11.38 -1.64
C VAL A 151 -11.82 12.72 -2.37
N MET A 152 -11.35 13.80 -1.76
CA MET A 152 -11.32 15.11 -2.41
C MET A 152 -10.36 15.15 -3.62
N LEU A 153 -9.44 14.20 -3.70
CA LEU A 153 -8.47 14.08 -4.79
C LEU A 153 -8.99 13.24 -5.97
N THR A 154 -10.09 12.50 -5.82
CA THR A 154 -10.67 11.68 -6.89
C THR A 154 -11.08 12.51 -8.09
N ASN A 155 -11.54 13.75 -7.86
CA ASN A 155 -11.96 14.69 -8.89
C ASN A 155 -10.87 15.69 -9.31
N CYS A 156 -9.66 15.59 -8.74
CA CYS A 156 -8.57 16.50 -9.04
C CYS A 156 -7.57 15.84 -10.00
N GLN A 157 -7.37 16.42 -11.19
CA GLN A 157 -6.21 16.11 -12.03
C GLN A 157 -4.97 16.75 -11.37
N ILE A 158 -4.35 16.02 -10.44
CA ILE A 158 -3.11 16.50 -9.79
C ILE A 158 -1.93 16.05 -10.65
N GLU A 159 -1.37 16.98 -11.41
CA GLU A 159 -0.07 16.79 -12.02
C GLU A 159 1.01 16.93 -10.93
N TYR A 160 1.49 15.81 -10.42
CA TYR A 160 2.66 15.81 -9.55
C TYR A 160 3.92 16.09 -10.38
N PRO A 161 4.72 17.12 -10.04
CA PRO A 161 6.02 17.30 -10.68
C PRO A 161 6.85 16.04 -10.39
N ARG A 162 7.30 15.35 -11.45
CA ARG A 162 8.21 14.21 -11.34
C ARG A 162 9.54 14.70 -10.75
N LYS A 163 9.67 14.67 -9.44
CA LYS A 163 11.00 14.75 -8.82
C LYS A 163 11.63 13.38 -8.98
N ASN A 164 12.60 13.31 -9.86
CA ASN A 164 13.56 12.21 -9.87
C ASN A 164 14.31 12.27 -8.52
N ILE A 165 13.81 11.58 -7.50
CA ILE A 165 14.57 11.33 -6.28
C ILE A 165 15.49 10.17 -6.64
N VAL A 166 16.66 10.50 -7.16
CA VAL A 166 17.79 9.59 -7.17
C VAL A 166 18.22 9.49 -5.72
N HIS A 167 17.87 8.40 -5.05
CA HIS A 167 18.47 8.07 -3.78
C HIS A 167 19.94 7.71 -4.02
N ASP A 168 20.80 8.69 -3.81
CA ASP A 168 22.22 8.41 -3.65
C ASP A 168 22.42 7.68 -2.31
N ILE A 169 22.75 6.41 -2.41
CA ILE A 169 23.01 5.50 -1.27
C ILE A 169 24.31 5.87 -0.55
N SER A 170 24.98 6.98 -0.87
CA SER A 170 26.23 7.43 -0.27
C SER A 170 26.07 8.39 0.92
N GLY A 171 24.85 8.72 1.34
CA GLY A 171 24.61 9.39 2.64
C GLY A 171 25.18 10.81 2.79
N ARG A 172 25.35 11.56 1.71
CA ARG A 172 25.75 12.97 1.79
C ARG A 172 24.66 13.88 1.24
N SER A 173 24.07 14.66 2.16
CA SER A 173 23.20 15.80 1.83
C SER A 173 24.06 16.90 1.20
N THR A 174 23.88 17.16 -0.09
CA THR A 174 24.41 18.37 -0.72
C THR A 174 23.25 19.32 -0.99
N THR A 175 23.18 20.38 -0.19
CA THR A 175 22.37 21.54 -0.45
C THR A 175 22.96 22.32 -1.62
N PRO A 176 22.24 22.65 -2.68
CA PRO A 176 22.76 23.57 -3.69
C PRO A 176 22.74 25.00 -3.14
N LEU A 177 23.90 25.56 -2.90
CA LEU A 177 24.10 26.99 -2.79
C LEU A 177 24.01 27.60 -4.20
N GLY A 178 23.02 28.44 -4.40
CA GLY A 178 22.87 29.22 -5.61
C GLY A 178 22.09 30.49 -5.33
N ALA A 179 22.70 31.41 -4.62
CA ALA A 179 22.26 32.80 -4.57
C ALA A 179 22.97 33.56 -5.67
N GLU A 180 22.31 33.87 -6.74
CA GLU A 180 22.80 34.88 -7.66
C GLU A 180 22.40 36.28 -7.18
N SER A 181 23.43 37.06 -6.94
CA SER A 181 23.35 38.49 -6.69
C SER A 181 22.91 39.24 -7.92
N LEU A 182 21.79 39.94 -7.84
CA LEU A 182 21.45 40.98 -8.78
C LEU A 182 22.20 42.27 -8.40
N SER A 183 23.17 42.62 -9.23
CA SER A 183 23.84 43.90 -9.20
C SER A 183 22.93 44.96 -9.74
N ALA A 184 22.69 46.01 -8.94
CA ALA A 184 22.10 47.26 -9.40
C ALA A 184 23.19 48.06 -10.17
N GLU A 185 22.89 48.41 -11.40
CA GLU A 185 23.60 49.49 -12.10
C GLU A 185 22.78 50.79 -11.96
N GLU A 186 23.38 51.73 -11.25
CA GLU A 186 23.04 53.13 -11.32
C GLU A 186 23.58 53.70 -12.62
N SER A 187 22.76 54.53 -13.28
CA SER A 187 23.24 55.50 -14.27
C SER A 187 22.53 56.81 -14.09
N VAL A 188 23.29 57.81 -13.72
CA VAL A 188 23.32 59.24 -13.95
C VAL A 188 22.14 59.86 -14.74
#